data_4b286b5cb8d06755480fbc202b231d68
#
_entry.id   4b286b5cb8d06755480fbc202b231d68
#
_cell.length_a   1.000
_cell.length_b   1.000
_cell.length_c   1.000
_cell.angle_alpha   90.00
_cell.angle_beta   90.00
_cell.angle_gamma   90.00
#
_symmetry.space_group_name_H-M   'P 1'
#
loop_
_entity.id
_entity.type
_entity.pdbx_description
1 polymer ?
#
loop_
_entity_poly.entity_id
_entity_poly.type
_entity_poly.pdbx_seq_one_letter_code
_entity_poly.pdbx_strand_id
1 'polypeptide(L)'
;MERARIVLKPHEDIRIRGGHPWIYDNEIASVTGNPAPADEVEVLDAHGRSLGCAFFNPASKIRARIYSRTPRSADAAFFEEAIGRALEWRRRSFRDAEQSLRMVFAEADGIPGLIVDSFVGHPEQGESERPHDAKEASGRWLSVQFLSLGVESRKTAILEALQRLLPASGIVERSDAPVRALEGLPASVAVLEGSVPERIVIRENGLHFEVDLVAGQKTGWYLDQRSNRKAAAGLLGARRVQNARVLDAFSNAGGFGLGCAAAGASEVLAIDSSAEAIAALSRNAKRNGLVDRIRCIEANVFDQLRILERAHEHFDLLVLDPPPFARNRASLKAAYRGYKELNLRALRLANEGAQLVTCSCSHWFGHDLLINVLEEASRDSGRLLRIVEERGQDLDHPVVVGYPESRYLTCIVAEIA
;
A
#
# COMPACT_ATOMS: atom_id res chain seq x y z
N MET A 1 -25.62 31.78 -2.28
CA MET A 1 -25.63 31.49 -0.83
C MET A 1 -24.20 31.63 -0.29
N GLU A 2 -24.05 32.27 0.87
CA GLU A 2 -22.74 32.41 1.51
C GLU A 2 -22.28 30.99 1.93
N ARG A 3 -21.01 30.64 1.60
CA ARG A 3 -20.45 29.31 1.94
C ARG A 3 -20.35 29.18 3.46
N ALA A 4 -20.70 28.03 4.01
CA ALA A 4 -20.49 27.74 5.43
C ALA A 4 -19.00 27.82 5.78
N ARG A 5 -18.67 28.19 7.01
CA ARG A 5 -17.28 28.47 7.44
C ARG A 5 -16.91 27.71 8.69
N ILE A 6 -15.67 27.27 8.75
CA ILE A 6 -14.98 26.76 9.95
C ILE A 6 -13.90 27.75 10.32
N VAL A 7 -13.91 28.26 11.58
CA VAL A 7 -12.85 29.09 12.12
C VAL A 7 -12.00 28.24 13.07
N LEU A 8 -10.71 28.20 12.85
CA LEU A 8 -9.77 27.48 13.74
C LEU A 8 -9.45 28.28 15.00
N LYS A 9 -9.09 27.57 16.07
CA LYS A 9 -8.54 28.18 17.28
C LYS A 9 -7.19 28.84 16.99
N PRO A 10 -6.75 29.80 17.82
CA PRO A 10 -5.43 30.38 17.69
C PRO A 10 -4.32 29.30 17.69
N HIS A 11 -3.38 29.43 16.75
CA HIS A 11 -2.23 28.54 16.52
C HIS A 11 -2.54 27.15 15.91
N GLU A 12 -3.81 26.76 15.76
CA GLU A 12 -4.18 25.47 15.12
C GLU A 12 -4.07 25.53 13.58
N ASP A 13 -3.80 26.70 13.00
CA ASP A 13 -3.54 26.89 11.57
C ASP A 13 -2.11 26.53 11.14
N ILE A 14 -1.18 26.39 12.08
CA ILE A 14 0.26 26.15 11.77
C ILE A 14 0.43 24.88 10.96
N ARG A 15 -0.14 23.78 11.41
CA ARG A 15 -0.09 22.48 10.72
C ARG A 15 -0.76 22.54 9.34
N ILE A 16 -1.89 23.22 9.26
CA ILE A 16 -2.65 23.40 8.02
C ILE A 16 -1.85 24.23 7.01
N ARG A 17 -1.22 25.31 7.43
CA ARG A 17 -0.31 26.13 6.59
C ARG A 17 0.92 25.33 6.15
N GLY A 18 1.40 24.40 6.98
CA GLY A 18 2.48 23.48 6.65
C GLY A 18 2.15 22.40 5.62
N GLY A 19 0.88 22.35 5.18
CA GLY A 19 0.45 21.40 4.13
C GLY A 19 -0.49 20.30 4.60
N HIS A 20 -0.73 20.16 5.91
CA HIS A 20 -1.60 19.11 6.43
C HIS A 20 -3.06 19.30 5.98
N PRO A 21 -3.74 18.26 5.45
CA PRO A 21 -5.09 18.41 4.90
C PRO A 21 -6.22 18.20 5.91
N TRP A 22 -5.94 17.67 7.11
CA TRP A 22 -6.97 17.30 8.09
C TRP A 22 -7.16 18.35 9.16
N ILE A 23 -8.40 18.62 9.50
CA ILE A 23 -8.83 19.48 10.61
C ILE A 23 -9.61 18.62 11.59
N TYR A 24 -9.12 18.53 12.81
CA TYR A 24 -9.76 17.77 13.88
C TYR A 24 -10.82 18.62 14.61
N ASP A 25 -11.78 17.92 15.22
CA ASP A 25 -12.89 18.55 15.96
C ASP A 25 -12.42 19.48 17.09
N ASN A 26 -11.34 19.11 17.79
CA ASN A 26 -10.76 19.90 18.88
C ASN A 26 -9.98 21.14 18.43
N GLU A 27 -9.67 21.29 17.15
CA GLU A 27 -8.97 22.45 16.56
C GLU A 27 -9.92 23.60 16.19
N ILE A 28 -11.24 23.34 16.17
CA ILE A 28 -12.25 24.27 15.69
C ILE A 28 -12.74 25.17 16.82
N ALA A 29 -12.75 26.47 16.59
CA ALA A 29 -13.33 27.48 17.46
C ALA A 29 -14.83 27.65 17.20
N SER A 30 -15.25 27.73 15.94
CA SER A 30 -16.66 27.88 15.56
C SER A 30 -16.95 27.34 14.15
N VAL A 31 -18.22 26.96 13.94
CA VAL A 31 -18.77 26.61 12.64
C VAL A 31 -19.97 27.50 12.38
N THR A 32 -20.04 28.16 11.23
CA THR A 32 -21.14 29.05 10.84
C THR A 32 -21.78 28.59 9.54
N GLY A 33 -23.04 28.98 9.28
CA GLY A 33 -23.76 28.60 8.07
C GLY A 33 -24.39 27.20 8.13
N ASN A 34 -24.36 26.52 9.29
CA ASN A 34 -24.98 25.21 9.56
C ASN A 34 -24.77 24.17 8.44
N PRO A 35 -23.50 23.80 8.10
CA PRO A 35 -23.22 22.85 7.03
C PRO A 35 -23.80 21.47 7.31
N ALA A 36 -24.41 20.87 6.30
CA ALA A 36 -24.81 19.47 6.31
C ALA A 36 -23.60 18.54 6.14
N PRO A 37 -23.73 17.23 6.46
CA PRO A 37 -22.71 16.24 6.16
C PRO A 37 -22.33 16.25 4.66
N ALA A 38 -21.05 16.21 4.35
CA ALA A 38 -20.44 16.29 3.02
C ALA A 38 -20.47 17.69 2.35
N ASP A 39 -21.01 18.70 3.01
CA ASP A 39 -20.98 20.07 2.45
C ASP A 39 -19.55 20.60 2.34
N GLU A 40 -19.39 21.54 1.41
CA GLU A 40 -18.19 22.32 1.24
C GLU A 40 -18.16 23.49 2.22
N VAL A 41 -17.08 23.62 2.97
CA VAL A 41 -16.86 24.71 3.89
C VAL A 41 -15.59 25.46 3.57
N GLU A 42 -15.59 26.77 3.81
CA GLU A 42 -14.37 27.56 3.83
C GLU A 42 -13.71 27.44 5.21
N VAL A 43 -12.39 27.20 5.22
CA VAL A 43 -11.60 27.12 6.45
C VAL A 43 -10.85 28.42 6.64
N LEU A 44 -11.02 29.02 7.83
CA LEU A 44 -10.40 30.29 8.22
C LEU A 44 -9.49 30.09 9.43
N ASP A 45 -8.41 30.84 9.52
CA ASP A 45 -7.63 30.97 10.75
C ASP A 45 -8.36 31.84 11.79
N ALA A 46 -7.81 31.99 12.99
CA ALA A 46 -8.37 32.79 14.07
C ALA A 46 -8.51 34.31 13.74
N HIS A 47 -7.86 34.78 12.67
CA HIS A 47 -7.90 36.16 12.19
C HIS A 47 -8.81 36.34 10.97
N GLY A 48 -9.56 35.28 10.57
CA GLY A 48 -10.48 35.33 9.44
C GLY A 48 -9.82 35.20 8.08
N ARG A 49 -8.52 34.83 8.00
CA ARG A 49 -7.82 34.59 6.71
C ARG A 49 -8.12 33.19 6.21
N SER A 50 -8.45 33.06 4.93
CA SER A 50 -8.75 31.77 4.30
C SER A 50 -7.52 30.84 4.26
N LEU A 51 -7.75 29.58 4.61
CA LEU A 51 -6.82 28.47 4.54
C LEU A 51 -7.18 27.49 3.41
N GLY A 52 -8.34 27.69 2.78
CA GLY A 52 -8.84 26.85 1.70
C GLY A 52 -10.26 26.35 1.89
N CYS A 53 -10.65 25.38 1.07
CA CYS A 53 -11.95 24.73 1.09
C CYS A 53 -11.82 23.26 1.49
N ALA A 54 -12.80 22.76 2.27
CA ALA A 54 -12.78 21.42 2.82
C ALA A 54 -14.15 20.74 2.70
N PHE A 55 -14.17 19.41 2.72
CA PHE A 55 -15.37 18.61 2.94
C PHE A 55 -15.62 18.47 4.44
N PHE A 56 -16.84 18.78 4.87
CA PHE A 56 -17.26 18.74 6.27
C PHE A 56 -17.91 17.39 6.61
N ASN A 57 -17.51 16.82 7.76
CA ASN A 57 -18.15 15.64 8.30
C ASN A 57 -18.35 15.76 9.82
N PRO A 58 -19.60 16.02 10.29
CA PRO A 58 -19.89 16.19 11.71
C PRO A 58 -19.76 14.89 12.53
N ALA A 59 -19.73 13.72 11.89
CA ALA A 59 -19.61 12.43 12.56
C ALA A 59 -18.14 12.01 12.78
N SER A 60 -17.20 12.54 11.97
CA SER A 60 -15.79 12.16 12.02
C SER A 60 -15.00 13.02 13.01
N LYS A 61 -13.97 12.46 13.65
CA LYS A 61 -12.96 13.24 14.39
C LYS A 61 -12.14 14.13 13.48
N ILE A 62 -11.88 13.69 12.24
CA ILE A 62 -11.37 14.55 11.18
C ILE A 62 -12.55 15.33 10.61
N ARG A 63 -12.88 16.43 11.30
CA ARG A 63 -14.08 17.23 11.07
C ARG A 63 -14.16 17.85 9.69
N ALA A 64 -13.00 18.18 9.10
CA ALA A 64 -12.92 18.68 7.74
C ALA A 64 -11.64 18.20 7.04
N ARG A 65 -11.74 17.94 5.74
CA ARG A 65 -10.64 17.51 4.88
C ARG A 65 -10.46 18.52 3.75
N ILE A 66 -9.33 19.23 3.76
CA ILE A 66 -9.03 20.25 2.75
C ILE A 66 -8.78 19.59 1.41
N TYR A 67 -9.53 19.99 0.39
CA TYR A 67 -9.37 19.57 -0.99
C TYR A 67 -8.76 20.68 -1.87
N SER A 68 -8.83 21.94 -1.43
CA SER A 68 -8.25 23.07 -2.17
C SER A 68 -7.70 24.12 -1.21
N ARG A 69 -6.52 24.66 -1.54
CA ARG A 69 -5.91 25.78 -0.79
C ARG A 69 -6.40 27.16 -1.27
N THR A 70 -7.15 27.17 -2.34
CA THR A 70 -7.80 28.37 -2.88
C THR A 70 -9.30 28.20 -2.89
N PRO A 71 -10.09 29.30 -2.79
CA PRO A 71 -11.54 29.22 -2.87
C PRO A 71 -12.01 28.65 -4.21
N ARG A 72 -12.60 27.46 -4.20
CA ARG A 72 -13.22 26.81 -5.37
C ARG A 72 -14.24 25.75 -4.92
N SER A 73 -15.12 25.37 -5.83
CA SER A 73 -16.05 24.25 -5.61
C SER A 73 -15.43 22.92 -6.01
N ALA A 74 -15.86 21.84 -5.34
CA ALA A 74 -15.53 20.48 -5.69
C ALA A 74 -16.57 19.91 -6.67
N ASP A 75 -16.69 20.54 -7.81
CA ASP A 75 -17.56 20.17 -8.94
C ASP A 75 -16.86 19.15 -9.88
N ALA A 76 -17.54 18.78 -10.96
CA ALA A 76 -17.00 17.85 -11.96
C ALA A 76 -15.67 18.33 -12.54
N ALA A 77 -15.53 19.65 -12.80
CA ALA A 77 -14.29 20.23 -13.36
C ALA A 77 -13.14 20.13 -12.35
N PHE A 78 -13.40 20.28 -11.04
CA PHE A 78 -12.40 20.05 -10.00
C PHE A 78 -11.86 18.62 -10.04
N PHE A 79 -12.76 17.63 -10.08
CA PHE A 79 -12.33 16.22 -10.07
C PHE A 79 -11.58 15.86 -11.35
N GLU A 80 -12.04 16.33 -12.50
CA GLU A 80 -11.33 16.13 -13.77
C GLU A 80 -9.92 16.69 -13.72
N GLU A 81 -9.73 17.92 -13.23
CA GLU A 81 -8.42 18.54 -13.09
C GLU A 81 -7.54 17.82 -12.05
N ALA A 82 -8.08 17.49 -10.88
CA ALA A 82 -7.29 16.86 -9.81
C ALA A 82 -6.86 15.44 -10.18
N ILE A 83 -7.77 14.64 -10.75
CA ILE A 83 -7.43 13.30 -11.29
C ILE A 83 -6.43 13.44 -12.44
N GLY A 84 -6.64 14.38 -13.36
CA GLY A 84 -5.72 14.64 -14.47
C GLY A 84 -4.29 14.94 -13.99
N ARG A 85 -4.11 15.76 -12.95
CA ARG A 85 -2.79 16.03 -12.33
C ARG A 85 -2.18 14.77 -11.73
N ALA A 86 -2.97 13.96 -11.01
CA ALA A 86 -2.51 12.71 -10.42
C ALA A 86 -2.03 11.72 -11.50
N LEU A 87 -2.79 11.57 -12.59
CA LEU A 87 -2.41 10.74 -13.74
C LEU A 87 -1.13 11.25 -14.43
N GLU A 88 -1.01 12.56 -14.62
CA GLU A 88 0.18 13.16 -15.24
C GLU A 88 1.44 12.93 -14.40
N TRP A 89 1.33 13.00 -13.05
CA TRP A 89 2.42 12.63 -12.16
C TRP A 89 2.89 11.19 -12.42
N ARG A 90 1.97 10.22 -12.52
CA ARG A 90 2.30 8.81 -12.78
C ARG A 90 2.92 8.63 -14.17
N ARG A 91 2.39 9.28 -15.20
CA ARG A 91 2.95 9.23 -16.57
C ARG A 91 4.39 9.71 -16.64
N ARG A 92 4.76 10.73 -15.86
CA ARG A 92 6.15 11.22 -15.79
C ARG A 92 7.06 10.29 -15.01
N SER A 93 6.55 9.65 -13.97
CA SER A 93 7.32 8.81 -13.07
C SER A 93 7.49 7.37 -13.60
N PHE A 94 6.54 6.90 -14.40
CA PHE A 94 6.50 5.54 -14.92
C PHE A 94 6.39 5.54 -16.45
N ARG A 95 7.35 4.88 -17.12
CA ARG A 95 7.43 4.84 -18.58
C ARG A 95 6.62 3.71 -19.21
N ASP A 96 6.32 2.68 -18.45
CA ASP A 96 5.58 1.51 -18.91
C ASP A 96 4.08 1.74 -18.73
N ALA A 97 3.36 1.90 -19.86
CA ALA A 97 1.91 2.13 -19.87
C ALA A 97 1.11 0.86 -19.48
N GLU A 98 1.74 -0.31 -19.55
CA GLU A 98 1.13 -1.60 -19.17
C GLU A 98 1.33 -1.94 -17.69
N GLN A 99 1.93 -1.04 -16.93
CA GLN A 99 2.18 -1.24 -15.50
C GLN A 99 0.92 -0.98 -14.67
N SER A 100 0.62 -1.90 -13.75
CA SER A 100 -0.40 -1.66 -12.72
C SER A 100 0.11 -0.66 -11.69
N LEU A 101 -0.67 0.39 -11.38
CA LEU A 101 -0.25 1.55 -10.59
C LEU A 101 -1.39 2.07 -9.73
N ARG A 102 -1.06 2.64 -8.57
CA ARG A 102 -1.95 3.56 -7.86
C ARG A 102 -2.02 4.88 -8.59
N MET A 103 -3.16 5.17 -9.21
CA MET A 103 -3.37 6.35 -10.04
C MET A 103 -3.79 7.57 -9.22
N VAL A 104 -4.49 7.36 -8.09
CA VAL A 104 -4.86 8.41 -7.14
C VAL A 104 -4.61 7.92 -5.72
N PHE A 105 -3.88 8.72 -4.93
CA PHE A 105 -3.51 8.43 -3.55
C PHE A 105 -4.07 9.50 -2.59
N ALA A 106 -5.37 9.58 -2.50
CA ALA A 106 -6.15 10.36 -1.54
C ALA A 106 -5.64 11.81 -1.35
N GLU A 107 -5.37 12.19 -0.11
CA GLU A 107 -4.90 13.51 0.29
C GLU A 107 -3.57 13.89 -0.40
N ALA A 108 -2.73 12.92 -0.70
CA ALA A 108 -1.45 13.16 -1.36
C ALA A 108 -1.61 13.66 -2.81
N ASP A 109 -2.74 13.36 -3.45
CA ASP A 109 -3.11 13.87 -4.77
C ASP A 109 -4.19 14.99 -4.71
N GLY A 110 -4.50 15.47 -3.49
CA GLY A 110 -5.46 16.55 -3.28
C GLY A 110 -6.93 16.15 -3.43
N ILE A 111 -7.23 14.84 -3.36
CA ILE A 111 -8.60 14.31 -3.39
C ILE A 111 -8.84 13.47 -2.13
N PRO A 112 -9.14 14.11 -0.99
CA PRO A 112 -9.15 13.46 0.32
C PRO A 112 -10.05 12.24 0.40
N GLY A 113 -9.44 11.07 0.65
CA GLY A 113 -10.15 9.81 0.80
C GLY A 113 -10.44 9.05 -0.50
N LEU A 114 -10.00 9.52 -1.67
CA LEU A 114 -10.12 8.78 -2.94
C LEU A 114 -8.86 7.95 -3.21
N ILE A 115 -9.01 6.65 -3.35
CA ILE A 115 -7.97 5.75 -3.85
C ILE A 115 -8.41 5.20 -5.20
N VAL A 116 -7.51 5.19 -6.18
CA VAL A 116 -7.73 4.56 -7.48
C VAL A 116 -6.51 3.75 -7.86
N ASP A 117 -6.66 2.44 -7.91
CA ASP A 117 -5.66 1.51 -8.43
C ASP A 117 -6.06 1.05 -9.83
N SER A 118 -5.14 1.16 -10.77
CA SER A 118 -5.28 0.67 -12.14
C SER A 118 -4.51 -0.62 -12.31
N PHE A 119 -5.21 -1.66 -12.68
CA PHE A 119 -4.65 -2.96 -13.01
C PHE A 119 -4.72 -3.17 -14.51
N VAL A 120 -3.57 -3.46 -15.12
CA VAL A 120 -3.44 -3.75 -16.56
C VAL A 120 -3.01 -5.19 -16.73
N GLY A 121 -3.76 -5.94 -17.51
CA GLY A 121 -3.53 -7.37 -17.70
C GLY A 121 -4.56 -8.02 -18.59
N HIS A 122 -4.77 -9.29 -18.42
CA HIS A 122 -5.80 -10.07 -19.13
C HIS A 122 -6.60 -10.93 -18.14
N PRO A 123 -7.88 -11.25 -18.45
CA PRO A 123 -8.66 -12.19 -17.65
C PRO A 123 -7.93 -13.53 -17.52
N GLU A 124 -7.98 -14.14 -16.34
CA GLU A 124 -7.48 -15.51 -16.20
C GLU A 124 -8.39 -16.46 -17.01
N GLN A 125 -7.80 -17.14 -17.95
CA GLN A 125 -8.46 -18.25 -18.66
C GLN A 125 -8.02 -19.54 -17.98
N GLY A 126 -8.97 -20.40 -17.59
CA GLY A 126 -8.70 -21.65 -16.88
C GLY A 126 -7.57 -22.48 -17.52
N GLU A 127 -7.09 -23.50 -16.84
CA GLU A 127 -5.84 -24.29 -17.04
C GLU A 127 -5.48 -24.78 -18.46
N SER A 128 -5.96 -24.17 -19.54
CA SER A 128 -5.51 -24.49 -20.88
C SER A 128 -4.07 -23.97 -21.07
N GLU A 129 -3.17 -24.89 -21.30
CA GLU A 129 -1.78 -24.68 -21.70
C GLU A 129 -1.74 -23.84 -23.00
N ARG A 130 -1.67 -22.51 -22.84
CA ARG A 130 -1.36 -21.62 -23.97
C ARG A 130 0.05 -21.07 -23.79
N PRO A 131 0.82 -21.00 -24.91
CA PRO A 131 2.15 -20.42 -24.89
C PRO A 131 2.10 -18.95 -24.43
N HIS A 132 3.15 -18.51 -23.72
CA HIS A 132 3.35 -17.15 -23.21
C HIS A 132 3.33 -16.02 -24.27
N ASP A 133 3.21 -16.34 -25.56
CA ASP A 133 3.35 -15.42 -26.69
C ASP A 133 2.04 -14.98 -27.36
N ALA A 134 0.89 -15.43 -26.89
CA ALA A 134 -0.38 -14.92 -27.42
C ALA A 134 -0.56 -13.47 -26.93
N LYS A 135 -0.47 -12.50 -27.83
CA LYS A 135 -0.90 -11.11 -27.64
C LYS A 135 -2.42 -11.07 -27.40
N GLU A 136 -2.84 -11.49 -26.22
CA GLU A 136 -4.20 -11.19 -25.78
C GLU A 136 -4.32 -9.69 -25.57
N ALA A 137 -5.45 -9.12 -25.99
CA ALA A 137 -5.72 -7.71 -25.78
C ALA A 137 -5.71 -7.44 -24.27
N SER A 138 -4.70 -6.73 -23.78
CA SER A 138 -4.64 -6.31 -22.38
C SER A 138 -5.77 -5.35 -22.12
N GLY A 139 -6.57 -5.65 -21.08
CA GLY A 139 -7.60 -4.76 -20.56
C GLY A 139 -7.07 -3.94 -19.38
N ARG A 140 -7.80 -2.89 -19.05
CA ARG A 140 -7.59 -2.13 -17.83
C ARG A 140 -8.80 -2.29 -16.92
N TRP A 141 -8.55 -2.52 -15.64
CA TRP A 141 -9.57 -2.52 -14.59
C TRP A 141 -9.18 -1.55 -13.50
N LEU A 142 -10.15 -0.84 -12.94
CA LEU A 142 -9.92 0.06 -11.82
C LEU A 142 -10.52 -0.53 -10.54
N SER A 143 -9.74 -0.51 -9.47
CA SER A 143 -10.23 -0.72 -8.12
C SER A 143 -10.27 0.64 -7.41
N VAL A 144 -11.47 1.06 -6.98
CA VAL A 144 -11.70 2.40 -6.43
C VAL A 144 -12.18 2.30 -4.99
N GLN A 145 -11.63 3.16 -4.11
CA GLN A 145 -12.10 3.29 -2.73
C GLN A 145 -12.54 4.73 -2.46
N PHE A 146 -13.74 4.87 -1.91
CA PHE A 146 -14.28 6.13 -1.40
C PHE A 146 -14.24 6.11 0.13
N LEU A 147 -13.14 6.55 0.72
CA LEU A 147 -12.83 6.38 2.14
C LEU A 147 -13.32 7.53 3.03
N SER A 148 -13.79 8.65 2.44
CA SER A 148 -14.34 9.78 3.18
C SER A 148 -15.71 10.16 2.66
N LEU A 149 -16.50 10.80 3.52
CA LEU A 149 -17.87 11.23 3.19
C LEU A 149 -17.88 12.23 2.02
N GLY A 150 -16.86 13.08 1.92
CA GLY A 150 -16.74 14.07 0.85
C GLY A 150 -16.67 13.47 -0.54
N VAL A 151 -15.86 12.44 -0.76
CA VAL A 151 -15.76 11.74 -2.06
C VAL A 151 -16.89 10.74 -2.27
N GLU A 152 -17.42 10.12 -1.21
CA GLU A 152 -18.58 9.24 -1.31
C GLU A 152 -19.79 9.98 -1.89
N SER A 153 -20.08 11.21 -1.41
CA SER A 153 -21.20 12.02 -1.89
C SER A 153 -21.02 12.57 -3.32
N ARG A 154 -19.79 12.44 -3.88
CA ARG A 154 -19.44 12.90 -5.24
C ARG A 154 -19.04 11.77 -6.17
N LYS A 155 -19.42 10.55 -5.80
CA LYS A 155 -19.06 9.31 -6.53
C LYS A 155 -19.34 9.42 -8.04
N THR A 156 -20.51 9.91 -8.44
CA THR A 156 -20.90 10.04 -9.85
C THR A 156 -19.94 10.93 -10.63
N ALA A 157 -19.64 12.12 -10.13
CA ALA A 157 -18.72 13.04 -10.81
C ALA A 157 -17.29 12.49 -10.91
N ILE A 158 -16.86 11.75 -9.88
CA ILE A 158 -15.54 11.09 -9.87
C ILE A 158 -15.50 9.96 -10.91
N LEU A 159 -16.53 9.12 -10.99
CA LEU A 159 -16.61 8.03 -11.97
C LEU A 159 -16.62 8.58 -13.39
N GLU A 160 -17.42 9.61 -13.68
CA GLU A 160 -17.42 10.27 -14.99
C GLU A 160 -16.05 10.84 -15.38
N ALA A 161 -15.32 11.43 -14.42
CA ALA A 161 -13.97 11.92 -14.67
C ALA A 161 -12.98 10.77 -14.93
N LEU A 162 -13.08 9.67 -14.17
CA LEU A 162 -12.26 8.47 -14.37
C LEU A 162 -12.52 7.85 -15.76
N GLN A 163 -13.76 7.71 -16.19
CA GLN A 163 -14.09 7.17 -17.51
C GLN A 163 -13.49 8.00 -18.65
N ARG A 164 -13.50 9.34 -18.52
CA ARG A 164 -12.92 10.23 -19.55
C ARG A 164 -11.39 10.18 -19.57
N LEU A 165 -10.75 10.15 -18.40
CA LEU A 165 -9.30 10.33 -18.29
C LEU A 165 -8.52 9.01 -18.26
N LEU A 166 -9.15 7.94 -17.81
CA LEU A 166 -8.55 6.61 -17.60
C LEU A 166 -9.55 5.51 -18.00
N PRO A 167 -9.92 5.39 -19.28
CA PRO A 167 -10.87 4.39 -19.76
C PRO A 167 -10.49 2.98 -19.29
N ALA A 168 -11.47 2.23 -18.79
CA ALA A 168 -11.30 0.88 -18.27
C ALA A 168 -12.39 -0.06 -18.73
N SER A 169 -12.09 -1.36 -18.80
CA SER A 169 -13.04 -2.44 -19.12
C SER A 169 -14.06 -2.68 -18.00
N GLY A 170 -13.69 -2.32 -16.76
CA GLY A 170 -14.55 -2.40 -15.60
C GLY A 170 -13.98 -1.63 -14.41
N ILE A 171 -14.89 -1.20 -13.53
CA ILE A 171 -14.57 -0.47 -12.30
C ILE A 171 -15.22 -1.23 -11.13
N VAL A 172 -14.41 -1.63 -10.16
CA VAL A 172 -14.87 -2.24 -8.90
C VAL A 172 -14.65 -1.29 -7.74
N GLU A 173 -15.64 -1.13 -6.90
CA GLU A 173 -15.52 -0.46 -5.60
C GLU A 173 -15.02 -1.45 -4.55
N ARG A 174 -13.98 -1.06 -3.83
CA ARG A 174 -13.41 -1.79 -2.68
C ARG A 174 -13.37 -0.89 -1.45
N SER A 175 -14.51 -0.29 -1.14
CA SER A 175 -14.70 0.60 0.01
C SER A 175 -15.04 -0.19 1.28
N ASP A 176 -14.36 -1.32 1.52
CA ASP A 176 -14.50 -2.23 2.66
C ASP A 176 -13.46 -1.97 3.79
N ALA A 177 -12.65 -0.92 3.64
CA ALA A 177 -11.66 -0.56 4.65
C ALA A 177 -12.31 -0.06 5.96
N PRO A 178 -11.81 -0.49 7.16
CA PRO A 178 -12.39 -0.13 8.46
C PRO A 178 -12.46 1.38 8.74
N VAL A 179 -11.64 2.19 8.07
CA VAL A 179 -11.63 3.65 8.22
C VAL A 179 -12.98 4.29 7.82
N ARG A 180 -13.77 3.65 6.94
CA ARG A 180 -15.09 4.13 6.54
C ARG A 180 -16.08 4.25 7.72
N ALA A 181 -16.00 3.32 8.66
CA ALA A 181 -16.85 3.39 9.86
C ALA A 181 -16.58 4.67 10.69
N LEU A 182 -15.34 5.19 10.68
CA LEU A 182 -14.98 6.46 11.34
C LEU A 182 -15.54 7.69 10.61
N GLU A 183 -15.93 7.53 9.35
CA GLU A 183 -16.60 8.56 8.54
C GLU A 183 -18.13 8.43 8.57
N GLY A 184 -18.67 7.44 9.30
CA GLY A 184 -20.10 7.14 9.34
C GLY A 184 -20.62 6.42 8.08
N LEU A 185 -19.73 5.78 7.33
CA LEU A 185 -20.05 5.10 6.07
C LEU A 185 -20.02 3.56 6.24
N PRO A 186 -20.96 2.82 5.62
CA PRO A 186 -20.93 1.37 5.59
C PRO A 186 -19.79 0.87 4.66
N ALA A 187 -19.34 -0.36 4.88
CA ALA A 187 -18.50 -1.05 3.92
C ALA A 187 -19.27 -1.29 2.60
N SER A 188 -18.57 -1.17 1.47
CA SER A 188 -19.15 -1.38 0.13
C SER A 188 -18.18 -2.10 -0.77
N VAL A 189 -18.63 -3.18 -1.41
CA VAL A 189 -17.93 -3.89 -2.49
C VAL A 189 -18.94 -4.10 -3.61
N ALA A 190 -18.69 -3.54 -4.79
CA ALA A 190 -19.60 -3.63 -5.92
C ALA A 190 -18.86 -3.41 -7.25
N VAL A 191 -19.31 -4.05 -8.32
CA VAL A 191 -18.95 -3.65 -9.69
C VAL A 191 -19.76 -2.40 -10.01
N LEU A 192 -19.08 -1.27 -10.24
CA LEU A 192 -19.73 0.00 -10.53
C LEU A 192 -19.99 0.19 -12.01
N GLU A 193 -19.10 -0.32 -12.86
CA GLU A 193 -19.15 -0.14 -14.32
C GLU A 193 -18.49 -1.29 -15.04
N GLY A 194 -18.95 -1.57 -16.26
CA GLY A 194 -18.37 -2.55 -17.16
C GLY A 194 -18.42 -3.99 -16.65
N SER A 195 -17.38 -4.75 -16.95
CA SER A 195 -17.22 -6.15 -16.53
C SER A 195 -15.89 -6.33 -15.82
N VAL A 196 -15.93 -6.93 -14.63
CA VAL A 196 -14.75 -7.25 -13.84
C VAL A 196 -14.65 -8.77 -13.75
N PRO A 197 -13.60 -9.40 -14.33
CA PRO A 197 -13.35 -10.83 -14.19
C PRO A 197 -13.09 -11.21 -12.74
N GLU A 198 -13.38 -12.44 -12.35
CA GLU A 198 -13.05 -12.96 -11.02
C GLU A 198 -11.56 -12.79 -10.73
N ARG A 199 -10.72 -13.09 -11.72
CA ARG A 199 -9.27 -12.96 -11.65
C ARG A 199 -8.70 -12.38 -12.94
N ILE A 200 -7.67 -11.59 -12.77
CA ILE A 200 -6.85 -11.08 -13.87
C ILE A 200 -5.39 -11.46 -13.66
N VAL A 201 -4.63 -11.52 -14.73
CA VAL A 201 -3.18 -11.71 -14.67
C VAL A 201 -2.51 -10.39 -15.01
N ILE A 202 -1.78 -9.84 -14.07
CA ILE A 202 -0.98 -8.62 -14.25
C ILE A 202 0.49 -8.95 -14.46
N ARG A 203 1.25 -8.00 -14.99
CA ARG A 203 2.70 -8.09 -15.11
C ARG A 203 3.38 -7.13 -14.12
N GLU A 204 4.31 -7.65 -13.32
CA GLU A 204 5.14 -6.85 -12.42
C GLU A 204 6.59 -7.35 -12.41
N ASN A 205 7.56 -6.44 -12.62
CA ASN A 205 8.99 -6.76 -12.65
C ASN A 205 9.37 -7.94 -13.58
N GLY A 206 8.65 -8.09 -14.70
CA GLY A 206 8.87 -9.18 -15.67
C GLY A 206 8.16 -10.49 -15.34
N LEU A 207 7.47 -10.60 -14.22
CA LEU A 207 6.71 -11.76 -13.79
C LEU A 207 5.20 -11.53 -13.91
N HIS A 208 4.44 -12.63 -14.00
CA HIS A 208 2.99 -12.65 -14.12
C HIS A 208 2.35 -13.06 -12.79
N PHE A 209 1.39 -12.28 -12.31
CA PHE A 209 0.71 -12.52 -11.06
C PHE A 209 -0.80 -12.52 -11.24
N GLU A 210 -1.45 -13.50 -10.64
CA GLU A 210 -2.90 -13.55 -10.52
C GLU A 210 -3.36 -12.55 -9.46
N VAL A 211 -4.39 -11.78 -9.78
CA VAL A 211 -4.99 -10.77 -8.90
C VAL A 211 -6.51 -10.93 -8.90
N ASP A 212 -7.09 -11.06 -7.73
CA ASP A 212 -8.54 -11.01 -7.51
C ASP A 212 -8.90 -9.56 -7.09
N LEU A 213 -9.64 -8.88 -7.96
CA LEU A 213 -10.03 -7.49 -7.74
C LEU A 213 -11.23 -7.35 -6.80
N VAL A 214 -12.05 -8.39 -6.67
CA VAL A 214 -13.30 -8.38 -5.91
C VAL A 214 -13.11 -8.90 -4.49
N ALA A 215 -12.48 -10.07 -4.33
CA ALA A 215 -12.29 -10.73 -3.04
C ALA A 215 -10.85 -10.63 -2.49
N GLY A 216 -9.88 -10.22 -3.32
CA GLY A 216 -8.47 -10.12 -2.93
C GLY A 216 -8.20 -9.11 -1.81
N GLN A 217 -7.05 -9.23 -1.16
CA GLN A 217 -6.64 -8.32 -0.08
C GLN A 217 -6.40 -6.90 -0.60
N LYS A 218 -6.68 -5.88 0.22
CA LYS A 218 -6.66 -4.45 -0.15
C LYS A 218 -7.54 -4.22 -1.40
N THR A 219 -6.92 -3.72 -2.46
CA THR A 219 -7.54 -3.45 -3.78
C THR A 219 -7.27 -4.59 -4.79
N GLY A 220 -6.60 -5.68 -4.36
CA GLY A 220 -6.24 -6.85 -5.17
C GLY A 220 -4.75 -7.19 -5.14
N TRP A 221 -3.87 -6.21 -5.11
CA TRP A 221 -2.41 -6.37 -5.09
C TRP A 221 -1.73 -5.26 -4.27
N TYR A 222 -0.54 -5.56 -3.71
CA TYR A 222 0.27 -4.61 -2.94
C TYR A 222 1.21 -3.83 -3.87
N LEU A 223 0.67 -2.86 -4.59
CA LEU A 223 1.42 -2.03 -5.56
C LEU A 223 2.54 -1.22 -4.89
N ASP A 224 2.36 -0.85 -3.64
CA ASP A 224 3.30 -0.09 -2.81
C ASP A 224 4.64 -0.80 -2.58
N GLN A 225 4.69 -2.13 -2.68
CA GLN A 225 5.88 -2.95 -2.47
C GLN A 225 6.65 -3.30 -3.77
N ARG A 226 6.18 -2.89 -4.94
CA ARG A 226 6.77 -3.26 -6.24
C ARG A 226 8.27 -2.97 -6.34
N SER A 227 8.71 -1.76 -5.96
CA SER A 227 10.13 -1.38 -6.00
C SER A 227 10.95 -2.11 -4.93
N ASN A 228 10.36 -2.44 -3.77
CA ASN A 228 11.02 -3.21 -2.72
C ASN A 228 11.21 -4.68 -3.14
N ARG A 229 10.22 -5.28 -3.79
CA ARG A 229 10.35 -6.61 -4.41
C ARG A 229 11.47 -6.66 -5.45
N LYS A 230 11.55 -5.64 -6.31
CA LYS A 230 12.63 -5.51 -7.29
C LYS A 230 13.99 -5.36 -6.63
N ALA A 231 14.10 -4.56 -5.56
CA ALA A 231 15.34 -4.36 -4.81
C ALA A 231 15.79 -5.67 -4.15
N ALA A 232 14.91 -6.40 -3.48
CA ALA A 232 15.20 -7.68 -2.85
C ALA A 232 15.76 -8.70 -3.88
N ALA A 233 15.10 -8.85 -5.03
CA ALA A 233 15.57 -9.70 -6.13
C ALA A 233 16.96 -9.27 -6.65
N GLY A 234 17.21 -7.95 -6.73
CA GLY A 234 18.48 -7.38 -7.17
C GLY A 234 19.67 -7.72 -6.27
N LEU A 235 19.44 -7.98 -4.98
CA LEU A 235 20.51 -8.35 -4.03
C LEU A 235 21.19 -9.66 -4.42
N LEU A 236 20.45 -10.62 -4.97
CA LEU A 236 21.01 -11.91 -5.40
C LEU A 236 21.93 -11.75 -6.62
N GLY A 237 21.54 -10.92 -7.59
CA GLY A 237 22.35 -10.65 -8.79
C GLY A 237 23.63 -9.88 -8.49
N ALA A 238 23.58 -8.90 -7.58
CA ALA A 238 24.72 -8.04 -7.23
C ALA A 238 25.86 -8.80 -6.51
N ARG A 239 25.52 -9.81 -5.71
CA ARG A 239 26.48 -10.54 -4.86
C ARG A 239 27.00 -11.84 -5.46
N ARG A 240 26.45 -12.32 -6.57
CA ARG A 240 26.81 -13.59 -7.22
C ARG A 240 26.86 -14.78 -6.24
N VAL A 241 25.93 -14.81 -5.26
CA VAL A 241 25.85 -15.94 -4.34
C VAL A 241 25.35 -17.14 -5.13
N GLN A 242 26.25 -18.10 -5.35
CA GLN A 242 25.89 -19.36 -6.00
C GLN A 242 25.00 -20.17 -5.05
N ASN A 243 23.92 -20.74 -5.59
CA ASN A 243 22.97 -21.55 -4.83
C ASN A 243 22.32 -20.83 -3.64
N ALA A 244 22.04 -19.53 -3.78
CA ALA A 244 21.39 -18.74 -2.73
C ALA A 244 20.05 -19.33 -2.29
N ARG A 245 19.90 -19.49 -0.98
CA ARG A 245 18.65 -19.90 -0.31
C ARG A 245 17.95 -18.68 0.25
N VAL A 246 16.66 -18.55 -0.03
CA VAL A 246 15.84 -17.39 0.36
C VAL A 246 14.72 -17.83 1.28
N LEU A 247 14.51 -17.08 2.37
CA LEU A 247 13.32 -17.18 3.21
C LEU A 247 12.40 -16.00 2.88
N ASP A 248 11.17 -16.27 2.43
CA ASP A 248 10.11 -15.28 2.21
C ASP A 248 9.00 -15.49 3.26
N ALA A 249 9.07 -14.73 4.34
CA ALA A 249 8.13 -14.81 5.45
C ALA A 249 7.00 -13.79 5.30
N PHE A 250 5.76 -14.26 5.44
CA PHE A 250 4.52 -13.56 5.06
C PHE A 250 4.44 -13.36 3.54
N SER A 251 4.70 -14.45 2.81
CA SER A 251 4.92 -14.43 1.36
C SER A 251 3.70 -14.00 0.53
N ASN A 252 2.49 -14.04 1.10
CA ASN A 252 1.26 -13.77 0.35
C ASN A 252 1.24 -14.58 -0.97
N ALA A 253 0.86 -13.97 -2.09
CA ALA A 253 0.85 -14.59 -3.41
C ALA A 253 2.25 -14.65 -4.09
N GLY A 254 3.34 -14.48 -3.32
CA GLY A 254 4.71 -14.74 -3.76
C GLY A 254 5.45 -13.58 -4.40
N GLY A 255 5.04 -12.33 -4.14
CA GLY A 255 5.63 -11.17 -4.79
C GLY A 255 7.15 -11.05 -4.61
N PHE A 256 7.66 -11.23 -3.38
CA PHE A 256 9.10 -11.23 -3.08
C PHE A 256 9.77 -12.53 -3.51
N GLY A 257 9.23 -13.66 -3.07
CA GLY A 257 9.84 -14.98 -3.30
C GLY A 257 10.01 -15.34 -4.77
N LEU A 258 8.97 -15.09 -5.59
CA LEU A 258 9.03 -15.35 -7.04
C LEU A 258 10.04 -14.41 -7.74
N GLY A 259 10.13 -13.15 -7.29
CA GLY A 259 11.14 -12.22 -7.77
C GLY A 259 12.56 -12.74 -7.49
N CYS A 260 12.81 -13.25 -6.28
CA CYS A 260 14.08 -13.85 -5.89
C CYS A 260 14.37 -15.14 -6.67
N ALA A 261 13.38 -16.01 -6.86
CA ALA A 261 13.53 -17.24 -7.67
C ALA A 261 13.90 -16.93 -9.11
N ALA A 262 13.26 -15.94 -9.73
CA ALA A 262 13.56 -15.47 -11.08
C ALA A 262 14.95 -14.82 -11.18
N ALA A 263 15.42 -14.15 -10.12
CA ALA A 263 16.75 -13.57 -10.04
C ALA A 263 17.88 -14.60 -9.81
N GLY A 264 17.55 -15.89 -9.66
CA GLY A 264 18.51 -16.97 -9.59
C GLY A 264 18.69 -17.63 -8.23
N ALA A 265 17.78 -17.40 -7.26
CA ALA A 265 17.78 -18.21 -6.05
C ALA A 265 17.64 -19.70 -6.40
N SER A 266 18.41 -20.55 -5.72
CA SER A 266 18.34 -22.01 -5.90
C SER A 266 17.11 -22.60 -5.22
N GLU A 267 16.75 -22.04 -4.06
CA GLU A 267 15.57 -22.41 -3.29
C GLU A 267 14.98 -21.18 -2.62
N VAL A 268 13.66 -21.05 -2.68
CA VAL A 268 12.87 -20.07 -1.92
C VAL A 268 11.91 -20.83 -1.01
N LEU A 269 12.06 -20.66 0.29
CA LEU A 269 11.09 -21.13 1.26
C LEU A 269 10.09 -20.01 1.55
N ALA A 270 8.88 -20.15 1.03
CA ALA A 270 7.79 -19.19 1.18
C ALA A 270 6.81 -19.65 2.26
N ILE A 271 6.51 -18.78 3.22
CA ILE A 271 5.65 -19.10 4.38
C ILE A 271 4.54 -18.05 4.48
N ASP A 272 3.30 -18.51 4.54
CA ASP A 272 2.14 -17.70 4.87
C ASP A 272 1.12 -18.53 5.67
N SER A 273 0.32 -17.87 6.48
CA SER A 273 -0.75 -18.53 7.24
C SER A 273 -2.06 -18.68 6.48
N SER A 274 -2.18 -18.07 5.31
CA SER A 274 -3.36 -18.12 4.45
C SER A 274 -3.23 -19.21 3.41
N ALA A 275 -4.08 -20.25 3.48
CA ALA A 275 -4.19 -21.30 2.47
C ALA A 275 -4.43 -20.73 1.07
N GLU A 276 -5.26 -19.67 0.97
CA GLU A 276 -5.56 -19.00 -0.30
C GLU A 276 -4.33 -18.30 -0.88
N ALA A 277 -3.54 -17.60 -0.04
CA ALA A 277 -2.30 -16.95 -0.44
C ALA A 277 -1.28 -18.00 -0.96
N ILE A 278 -1.11 -19.11 -0.24
CA ILE A 278 -0.23 -20.22 -0.65
C ILE A 278 -0.70 -20.86 -1.96
N ALA A 279 -2.01 -21.04 -2.14
CA ALA A 279 -2.57 -21.55 -3.40
C ALA A 279 -2.31 -20.56 -4.56
N ALA A 280 -2.51 -19.26 -4.35
CA ALA A 280 -2.21 -18.24 -5.35
C ALA A 280 -0.71 -18.18 -5.67
N LEU A 281 0.17 -18.27 -4.67
CA LEU A 281 1.62 -18.37 -4.86
C LEU A 281 1.99 -19.57 -5.73
N SER A 282 1.41 -20.75 -5.47
CA SER A 282 1.66 -21.96 -6.24
C SER A 282 1.23 -21.82 -7.70
N ARG A 283 0.06 -21.19 -7.96
CA ARG A 283 -0.38 -20.88 -9.34
C ARG A 283 0.55 -19.89 -10.02
N ASN A 284 0.99 -18.86 -9.31
CA ASN A 284 1.93 -17.86 -9.82
C ASN A 284 3.32 -18.49 -10.11
N ALA A 285 3.81 -19.40 -9.25
CA ALA A 285 5.03 -20.16 -9.50
C ALA A 285 4.94 -21.00 -10.79
N LYS A 286 3.82 -21.72 -10.99
CA LYS A 286 3.55 -22.50 -12.22
C LYS A 286 3.53 -21.60 -13.45
N ARG A 287 2.82 -20.46 -13.36
CA ARG A 287 2.69 -19.47 -14.44
C ARG A 287 4.03 -18.90 -14.90
N ASN A 288 4.98 -18.75 -13.99
CA ASN A 288 6.30 -18.20 -14.27
C ASN A 288 7.39 -19.29 -14.48
N GLY A 289 7.03 -20.58 -14.49
CA GLY A 289 8.00 -21.68 -14.66
C GLY A 289 8.99 -21.80 -13.50
N LEU A 290 8.60 -21.46 -12.27
CA LEU A 290 9.45 -21.38 -11.08
C LEU A 290 9.13 -22.45 -10.02
N VAL A 291 8.29 -23.43 -10.33
CA VAL A 291 7.81 -24.45 -9.37
C VAL A 291 8.95 -25.17 -8.69
N ASP A 292 10.00 -25.53 -9.42
CA ASP A 292 11.14 -26.31 -8.92
C ASP A 292 12.04 -25.51 -7.95
N ARG A 293 11.84 -24.18 -7.87
CA ARG A 293 12.62 -23.29 -7.01
C ARG A 293 11.88 -22.80 -5.78
N ILE A 294 10.57 -23.06 -5.69
CA ILE A 294 9.71 -22.54 -4.62
C ILE A 294 9.13 -23.68 -3.80
N ARG A 295 9.39 -23.64 -2.51
CA ARG A 295 8.75 -24.49 -1.50
C ARG A 295 7.79 -23.64 -0.68
N CYS A 296 6.50 -23.95 -0.73
CA CYS A 296 5.45 -23.24 0.00
C CYS A 296 5.09 -23.99 1.29
N ILE A 297 4.92 -23.25 2.40
CA ILE A 297 4.44 -23.76 3.68
C ILE A 297 3.28 -22.92 4.16
N GLU A 298 2.10 -23.54 4.33
CA GLU A 298 0.99 -22.94 5.06
C GLU A 298 1.23 -23.11 6.57
N ALA A 299 1.64 -22.06 7.25
CA ALA A 299 1.92 -22.09 8.69
C ALA A 299 1.90 -20.70 9.33
N ASN A 300 1.74 -20.65 10.65
CA ASN A 300 2.07 -19.44 11.40
C ASN A 300 3.58 -19.16 11.29
N VAL A 301 3.94 -17.97 10.81
CA VAL A 301 5.35 -17.61 10.55
C VAL A 301 6.20 -17.71 11.82
N PHE A 302 5.72 -17.23 12.97
CA PHE A 302 6.51 -17.28 14.22
C PHE A 302 6.82 -18.71 14.66
N ASP A 303 5.86 -19.62 14.53
CA ASP A 303 6.05 -21.02 14.87
C ASP A 303 6.99 -21.71 13.87
N GLN A 304 6.82 -21.40 12.57
CA GLN A 304 7.68 -21.98 11.54
C GLN A 304 9.13 -21.52 11.68
N LEU A 305 9.39 -20.24 12.00
CA LEU A 305 10.75 -19.75 12.25
C LEU A 305 11.40 -20.47 13.44
N ARG A 306 10.63 -20.83 14.50
CA ARG A 306 11.14 -21.63 15.63
C ARG A 306 11.50 -23.05 15.21
N ILE A 307 10.72 -23.65 14.31
CA ILE A 307 11.00 -24.98 13.76
C ILE A 307 12.28 -24.95 12.93
N LEU A 308 12.43 -23.96 12.03
CA LEU A 308 13.62 -23.79 11.20
C LEU A 308 14.89 -23.56 12.04
N GLU A 309 14.80 -22.73 13.09
CA GLU A 309 15.92 -22.48 14.04
C GLU A 309 16.36 -23.79 14.74
N ARG A 310 15.42 -24.64 15.20
CA ARG A 310 15.73 -25.95 15.81
C ARG A 310 16.29 -26.95 14.80
N ALA A 311 15.92 -26.83 13.53
CA ALA A 311 16.42 -27.65 12.45
C ALA A 311 17.79 -27.17 11.91
N HIS A 312 18.32 -26.06 12.45
CA HIS A 312 19.57 -25.43 12.00
C HIS A 312 19.56 -25.08 10.52
N GLU A 313 18.40 -24.63 10.01
CA GLU A 313 18.27 -24.12 8.66
C GLU A 313 18.87 -22.72 8.56
N HIS A 314 19.49 -22.42 7.41
CA HIS A 314 20.11 -21.12 7.16
C HIS A 314 19.81 -20.61 5.76
N PHE A 315 19.79 -19.26 5.61
CA PHE A 315 19.42 -18.56 4.40
C PHE A 315 20.39 -17.42 4.10
N ASP A 316 20.53 -17.11 2.81
CA ASP A 316 21.40 -16.05 2.28
C ASP A 316 20.64 -14.72 2.09
N LEU A 317 19.32 -14.79 1.95
CA LEU A 317 18.42 -13.65 1.93
C LEU A 317 17.17 -13.99 2.75
N LEU A 318 16.81 -13.08 3.66
CA LEU A 318 15.60 -13.20 4.47
C LEU A 318 14.71 -12.00 4.20
N VAL A 319 13.47 -12.25 3.79
CA VAL A 319 12.45 -11.24 3.55
C VAL A 319 11.35 -11.37 4.61
N LEU A 320 11.07 -10.27 5.30
CA LEU A 320 10.07 -10.16 6.35
C LEU A 320 9.12 -9.02 5.99
N ASP A 321 7.94 -9.34 5.47
CA ASP A 321 6.90 -8.37 5.13
C ASP A 321 5.59 -8.67 5.89
N PRO A 322 5.59 -8.53 7.24
CA PRO A 322 4.46 -8.87 8.06
C PRO A 322 3.28 -7.92 7.87
N PRO A 323 2.04 -8.37 8.16
CA PRO A 323 0.90 -7.49 8.25
C PRO A 323 1.09 -6.46 9.37
N PRO A 324 0.34 -5.32 9.38
CA PRO A 324 0.50 -4.29 10.39
C PRO A 324 0.17 -4.81 11.80
N PHE A 325 1.20 -4.98 12.64
CA PHE A 325 1.04 -5.41 14.03
C PHE A 325 0.49 -4.30 14.93
N ALA A 326 0.79 -3.02 14.61
CA ALA A 326 0.27 -1.87 15.34
C ALA A 326 -0.91 -1.23 14.58
N ARG A 327 -2.14 -1.52 14.99
CA ARG A 327 -3.37 -0.93 14.42
C ARG A 327 -3.77 0.38 15.11
N ASN A 328 -3.27 0.62 16.31
CA ASN A 328 -3.53 1.80 17.13
C ASN A 328 -2.42 1.95 18.19
N ARG A 329 -2.43 3.08 18.91
CA ARG A 329 -1.44 3.38 19.95
C ARG A 329 -1.41 2.33 21.09
N ALA A 330 -2.54 1.75 21.43
CA ALA A 330 -2.60 0.75 22.50
C ALA A 330 -1.89 -0.57 22.13
N SER A 331 -1.84 -0.92 20.83
CA SER A 331 -1.17 -2.13 20.33
C SER A 331 0.34 -1.98 20.11
N LEU A 332 0.92 -0.77 20.27
CA LEU A 332 2.35 -0.51 19.99
C LEU A 332 3.30 -1.42 20.76
N LYS A 333 3.07 -1.62 22.06
CA LYS A 333 3.95 -2.46 22.90
C LYS A 333 3.95 -3.93 22.47
N ALA A 334 2.80 -4.45 22.05
CA ALA A 334 2.69 -5.80 21.54
C ALA A 334 3.33 -5.91 20.15
N ALA A 335 3.11 -4.92 19.28
CA ALA A 335 3.73 -4.84 17.97
C ALA A 335 5.26 -4.81 18.06
N TYR A 336 5.82 -3.99 18.96
CA TYR A 336 7.26 -3.91 19.20
C TYR A 336 7.85 -5.28 19.52
N ARG A 337 7.22 -6.03 20.42
CA ARG A 337 7.66 -7.38 20.77
C ARG A 337 7.58 -8.36 19.58
N GLY A 338 6.50 -8.26 18.79
CA GLY A 338 6.33 -9.08 17.59
C GLY A 338 7.41 -8.80 16.54
N TYR A 339 7.66 -7.54 16.22
CA TYR A 339 8.72 -7.16 15.28
C TYR A 339 10.11 -7.57 15.80
N LYS A 340 10.38 -7.41 17.11
CA LYS A 340 11.64 -7.83 17.71
C LYS A 340 11.83 -9.36 17.61
N GLU A 341 10.84 -10.16 17.99
CA GLU A 341 10.92 -11.61 17.87
C GLU A 341 11.14 -12.06 16.43
N LEU A 342 10.40 -11.48 15.49
CA LEU A 342 10.50 -11.79 14.08
C LEU A 342 11.93 -11.54 13.55
N ASN A 343 12.46 -10.35 13.76
CA ASN A 343 13.80 -9.98 13.29
C ASN A 343 14.90 -10.77 14.02
N LEU A 344 14.81 -10.97 15.33
CA LEU A 344 15.77 -11.78 16.08
C LEU A 344 15.88 -13.21 15.53
N ARG A 345 14.75 -13.86 15.22
CA ARG A 345 14.76 -15.21 14.65
C ARG A 345 15.33 -15.22 13.24
N ALA A 346 14.99 -14.22 12.42
CA ALA A 346 15.59 -14.08 11.09
C ALA A 346 17.13 -13.98 11.18
N LEU A 347 17.65 -13.18 12.12
CA LEU A 347 19.11 -13.05 12.30
C LEU A 347 19.78 -14.36 12.71
N ARG A 348 19.12 -15.22 13.48
CA ARG A 348 19.63 -16.55 13.85
C ARG A 348 19.60 -17.56 12.71
N LEU A 349 18.70 -17.37 11.74
CA LEU A 349 18.57 -18.17 10.53
C LEU A 349 19.47 -17.68 9.39
N ALA A 350 20.22 -16.61 9.58
CA ALA A 350 21.05 -16.01 8.56
C ALA A 350 22.43 -16.66 8.44
N ASN A 351 22.87 -16.91 7.22
CA ASN A 351 24.28 -17.18 6.93
C ASN A 351 25.13 -15.93 7.23
N GLU A 352 26.44 -16.11 7.37
CA GLU A 352 27.36 -14.98 7.42
C GLU A 352 27.35 -14.23 6.07
N GLY A 353 27.24 -12.92 6.11
CA GLY A 353 27.10 -12.09 4.91
C GLY A 353 25.73 -12.12 4.25
N ALA A 354 24.74 -12.78 4.88
CA ALA A 354 23.36 -12.80 4.39
C ALA A 354 22.74 -11.39 4.36
N GLN A 355 21.64 -11.26 3.62
CA GLN A 355 20.86 -10.03 3.52
C GLN A 355 19.54 -10.17 4.25
N LEU A 356 19.12 -9.09 4.90
CA LEU A 356 17.82 -8.95 5.50
C LEU A 356 17.05 -7.85 4.76
N VAL A 357 15.83 -8.16 4.34
CA VAL A 357 14.82 -7.19 3.90
C VAL A 357 13.67 -7.26 4.90
N THR A 358 13.48 -6.21 5.70
CA THR A 358 12.43 -6.20 6.73
C THR A 358 11.54 -4.97 6.58
N CYS A 359 10.22 -5.20 6.58
CA CYS A 359 9.22 -4.18 6.32
C CYS A 359 8.31 -3.93 7.52
N SER A 360 7.79 -2.72 7.60
CA SER A 360 6.68 -2.33 8.45
C SER A 360 5.71 -1.48 7.65
N CYS A 361 4.48 -1.94 7.49
CA CYS A 361 3.39 -1.21 6.82
C CYS A 361 2.43 -0.54 7.83
N SER A 362 2.88 -0.31 9.06
CA SER A 362 2.07 0.27 10.12
C SER A 362 2.38 1.74 10.31
N HIS A 363 1.39 2.62 10.10
CA HIS A 363 1.51 4.06 10.41
C HIS A 363 1.97 4.33 11.85
N TRP A 364 1.54 3.51 12.82
CA TRP A 364 1.93 3.65 14.23
C TRP A 364 3.32 3.10 14.55
N PHE A 365 3.90 2.29 13.65
CA PHE A 365 5.19 1.66 13.84
C PHE A 365 6.13 2.07 12.70
N GLY A 366 6.55 3.32 12.73
CA GLY A 366 7.40 3.93 11.72
C GLY A 366 8.87 3.54 11.80
N HIS A 367 9.68 4.22 11.00
CA HIS A 367 11.11 4.00 10.80
C HIS A 367 11.89 3.86 12.12
N ASP A 368 11.80 4.84 13.03
CA ASP A 368 12.62 4.87 14.24
C ASP A 368 12.35 3.68 15.17
N LEU A 369 11.07 3.25 15.26
CA LEU A 369 10.72 2.07 16.05
C LEU A 369 11.26 0.78 15.41
N LEU A 370 11.27 0.69 14.07
CA LEU A 370 11.84 -0.46 13.39
C LEU A 370 13.36 -0.50 13.57
N ILE A 371 14.06 0.64 13.49
CA ILE A 371 15.51 0.72 13.78
C ILE A 371 15.82 0.29 15.21
N ASN A 372 15.07 0.77 16.21
CA ASN A 372 15.24 0.35 17.59
C ASN A 372 15.06 -1.18 17.79
N VAL A 373 14.08 -1.75 17.10
CA VAL A 373 13.87 -3.20 17.08
C VAL A 373 15.06 -3.94 16.47
N LEU A 374 15.60 -3.45 15.36
CA LEU A 374 16.77 -4.04 14.71
C LEU A 374 18.03 -3.95 15.58
N GLU A 375 18.24 -2.84 16.28
CA GLU A 375 19.32 -2.69 17.26
C GLU A 375 19.23 -3.74 18.36
N GLU A 376 18.04 -3.89 18.97
CA GLU A 376 17.84 -4.90 20.01
C GLU A 376 17.98 -6.33 19.49
N ALA A 377 17.46 -6.63 18.30
CA ALA A 377 17.58 -7.95 17.68
C ALA A 377 19.03 -8.28 17.32
N SER A 378 19.79 -7.30 16.82
CA SER A 378 21.23 -7.41 16.52
C SER A 378 22.01 -7.75 17.80
N ARG A 379 21.82 -7.00 18.88
CA ARG A 379 22.45 -7.25 20.17
C ARG A 379 22.09 -8.64 20.75
N ASP A 380 20.82 -9.00 20.71
CA ASP A 380 20.34 -10.26 21.33
C ASP A 380 20.72 -11.49 20.47
N SER A 381 20.99 -11.34 19.17
CA SER A 381 21.50 -12.40 18.30
C SER A 381 23.02 -12.51 18.28
N GLY A 382 23.74 -11.47 18.73
CA GLY A 382 25.18 -11.35 18.57
C GLY A 382 25.63 -11.09 17.12
N ARG A 383 24.71 -10.70 16.23
CA ARG A 383 24.98 -10.41 14.81
C ARG A 383 25.05 -8.90 14.59
N LEU A 384 26.02 -8.44 13.83
CA LEU A 384 26.10 -7.05 13.40
C LEU A 384 25.22 -6.82 12.17
N LEU A 385 24.40 -5.78 12.20
CA LEU A 385 23.59 -5.31 11.07
C LEU A 385 24.22 -4.05 10.46
N ARG A 386 24.45 -4.06 9.16
CA ARG A 386 24.81 -2.88 8.37
C ARG A 386 23.66 -2.50 7.47
N ILE A 387 23.00 -1.37 7.73
CA ILE A 387 21.95 -0.87 6.83
C ILE A 387 22.59 -0.49 5.49
N VAL A 388 22.10 -1.10 4.43
CA VAL A 388 22.57 -0.88 3.06
C VAL A 388 21.65 0.10 2.34
N GLU A 389 20.35 -0.01 2.58
CA GLU A 389 19.33 0.85 1.96
C GLU A 389 18.12 1.03 2.86
N GLU A 390 17.60 2.25 2.91
CA GLU A 390 16.33 2.60 3.55
C GLU A 390 15.33 2.96 2.48
N ARG A 391 14.18 2.31 2.48
CA ARG A 391 13.15 2.42 1.46
C ARG A 391 11.78 2.66 2.08
N GLY A 392 10.86 3.13 1.27
CA GLY A 392 9.44 3.28 1.63
C GLY A 392 8.54 2.64 0.58
N GLN A 393 7.32 3.16 0.50
CA GLN A 393 6.37 2.82 -0.57
C GLN A 393 6.88 3.31 -1.93
N ASP A 394 6.39 2.66 -3.00
CA ASP A 394 6.78 3.01 -4.37
C ASP A 394 6.25 4.40 -4.78
N LEU A 395 6.83 4.98 -5.84
CA LEU A 395 6.59 6.35 -6.28
C LEU A 395 5.12 6.66 -6.62
N ASP A 396 4.32 5.66 -7.01
CA ASP A 396 2.88 5.83 -7.24
C ASP A 396 2.07 6.07 -5.94
N HIS A 397 2.73 5.97 -4.79
CA HIS A 397 2.21 6.31 -3.47
C HIS A 397 3.00 7.52 -2.89
N PRO A 398 2.79 8.74 -3.41
CA PRO A 398 3.63 9.88 -3.07
C PRO A 398 3.59 10.24 -1.58
N VAL A 399 4.77 10.62 -1.04
CA VAL A 399 4.91 11.19 0.29
C VAL A 399 4.87 12.71 0.18
N VAL A 400 3.99 13.34 0.94
CA VAL A 400 3.79 14.80 0.93
C VAL A 400 4.43 15.44 2.16
N VAL A 401 5.28 16.43 1.95
CA VAL A 401 5.84 17.25 3.03
C VAL A 401 4.69 17.99 3.75
N GLY A 402 4.67 17.92 5.08
CA GLY A 402 3.59 18.49 5.90
C GLY A 402 2.40 17.55 6.12
N TYR A 403 2.37 16.37 5.47
CA TYR A 403 1.39 15.31 5.70
C TYR A 403 2.11 13.98 6.00
N PRO A 404 2.63 13.80 7.24
CA PRO A 404 3.43 12.64 7.61
C PRO A 404 2.68 11.31 7.48
N GLU A 405 1.34 11.31 7.59
CA GLU A 405 0.51 10.13 7.42
C GLU A 405 0.55 9.54 5.99
N SER A 406 1.04 10.32 5.02
CA SER A 406 1.30 9.82 3.66
C SER A 406 2.47 8.83 3.61
N ARG A 407 3.38 8.85 4.58
CA ARG A 407 4.47 7.88 4.73
C ARG A 407 4.04 6.79 5.71
N TYR A 408 3.76 5.60 5.23
CA TYR A 408 3.25 4.51 6.08
C TYR A 408 4.04 3.21 5.95
N LEU A 409 4.88 3.09 4.93
CA LEU A 409 5.71 1.91 4.69
C LEU A 409 7.18 2.25 4.99
N THR A 410 7.81 1.41 5.80
CA THR A 410 9.26 1.39 6.00
C THR A 410 9.79 0.03 5.54
N CYS A 411 10.85 0.02 4.74
CA CYS A 411 11.55 -1.19 4.32
C CYS A 411 13.04 -0.95 4.51
N ILE A 412 13.68 -1.78 5.33
CA ILE A 412 15.12 -1.71 5.62
C ILE A 412 15.80 -2.89 4.94
N VAL A 413 16.82 -2.60 4.15
CA VAL A 413 17.75 -3.59 3.60
C VAL A 413 19.03 -3.53 4.40
N ALA A 414 19.44 -4.65 4.98
CA ALA A 414 20.64 -4.72 5.79
C ALA A 414 21.48 -5.96 5.45
N GLU A 415 22.80 -5.83 5.59
CA GLU A 415 23.74 -6.95 5.58
C GLU A 415 23.94 -7.47 7.00
N ILE A 416 24.00 -8.78 7.16
CA ILE A 416 24.20 -9.49 8.43
C ILE A 416 25.64 -9.98 8.47
N ALA A 417 26.44 -9.49 9.43
CA ALA A 417 27.83 -9.87 9.64
C ALA A 417 28.04 -10.57 10.98
#